data_b265e60ab489d3a0c8af6dcae4b40ce0
#
_entry.id   b265e60ab489d3a0c8af6dcae4b40ce0
#
_cell.length_a   1.000
_cell.length_b   1.000
_cell.length_c   1.000
_cell.angle_alpha   90.00
_cell.angle_beta   90.00
_cell.angle_gamma   90.00
#
_symmetry.space_group_name_H-M   'P 1'
#
loop_
_entity.id
_entity.type
_entity.pdbx_description
1 polymer ?
#
loop_
_entity_poly.entity_id
_entity_poly.type
_entity_poly.pdbx_seq_one_letter_code
_entity_poly.pdbx_strand_id
1 'polypeptide(L)'
;WELLFDPETKYIRPRDRSGEFIADFDPYAAWAGFQEGNAVQYTYYVPHDIDRLVEMVGREEFNNRLDSTFLISRESVFGGGKTINAFAGVHAYYNHGNQPNLHISALFNFSGKPWLSQKWMRTICNEFYGTEEIHGYGYGQDEDQGQLGAWYVMASMGLFDAKGLTAPCLLYTSPSPRD
;
A
#
# COMPACT_ATOMS: atom_id res chain seq x y z
N TRP A 1 -1.72 14.32 10.96
CA TRP A 1 -2.40 13.70 9.82
C TRP A 1 -3.92 13.88 9.89
N GLU A 2 -4.54 13.82 11.07
CA GLU A 2 -6.01 13.96 11.22
C GLU A 2 -6.55 15.27 10.63
N LEU A 3 -5.78 16.36 10.70
CA LEU A 3 -6.16 17.63 10.05
C LEU A 3 -6.30 17.54 8.53
N LEU A 4 -5.70 16.55 7.91
CA LEU A 4 -5.78 16.29 6.47
C LEU A 4 -6.82 15.23 6.11
N PHE A 5 -7.34 14.52 7.11
CA PHE A 5 -8.37 13.52 6.88
C PHE A 5 -9.73 14.18 6.70
N ASP A 6 -10.36 13.93 5.57
CA ASP A 6 -11.70 14.39 5.27
C ASP A 6 -12.73 13.34 5.71
N PRO A 7 -13.56 13.61 6.71
CA PRO A 7 -14.52 12.63 7.22
C PRO A 7 -15.66 12.33 6.24
N GLU A 8 -15.92 13.18 5.26
CA GLU A 8 -16.95 12.97 4.25
C GLU A 8 -16.49 11.96 3.19
N THR A 9 -15.31 12.19 2.60
CA THR A 9 -14.74 11.32 1.56
C THR A 9 -13.93 10.16 2.14
N LYS A 10 -13.48 10.30 3.40
CA LYS A 10 -12.59 9.37 4.11
C LYS A 10 -11.25 9.15 3.39
N TYR A 11 -10.76 10.21 2.78
CA TYR A 11 -9.42 10.31 2.22
C TYR A 11 -8.59 11.37 2.95
N ILE A 12 -7.28 11.22 2.91
CA ILE A 12 -6.37 12.32 3.19
C ILE A 12 -6.45 13.27 1.99
N ARG A 13 -6.76 14.54 2.26
CA ARG A 13 -6.91 15.60 1.25
C ARG A 13 -5.95 16.76 1.52
N PRO A 14 -5.39 17.34 0.47
CA PRO A 14 -4.61 18.55 0.61
C PRO A 14 -5.52 19.73 1.03
N ARG A 15 -4.93 20.68 1.77
CA ARG A 15 -5.56 21.93 2.15
C ARG A 15 -4.84 23.10 1.49
N ASP A 16 -5.57 24.16 1.23
CA ASP A 16 -5.01 25.42 0.77
C ASP A 16 -4.37 26.23 1.92
N ARG A 17 -3.87 27.42 1.62
CA ARG A 17 -3.23 28.30 2.61
C ARG A 17 -4.20 28.86 3.65
N SER A 18 -5.50 28.85 3.40
CA SER A 18 -6.53 29.24 4.37
C SER A 18 -6.89 28.11 5.33
N GLY A 19 -6.43 26.90 5.04
CA GLY A 19 -6.73 25.69 5.82
C GLY A 19 -7.98 24.96 5.35
N GLU A 20 -8.61 25.39 4.26
CA GLU A 20 -9.76 24.72 3.66
C GLU A 20 -9.32 23.57 2.75
N PHE A 21 -10.12 22.52 2.64
CA PHE A 21 -9.86 21.45 1.67
C PHE A 21 -9.94 21.98 0.24
N ILE A 22 -8.97 21.61 -0.58
CA ILE A 22 -8.96 21.99 -1.99
C ILE A 22 -10.25 21.51 -2.67
N ALA A 23 -10.92 22.41 -3.38
CA ALA A 23 -12.08 22.07 -4.21
C ALA A 23 -11.67 21.14 -5.38
N ASP A 24 -12.65 20.56 -6.06
CA ASP A 24 -12.46 19.68 -7.22
C ASP A 24 -11.50 18.51 -6.94
N PHE A 25 -11.63 17.91 -5.76
CA PHE A 25 -10.80 16.80 -5.32
C PHE A 25 -11.14 15.51 -6.06
N ASP A 26 -10.17 15.00 -6.80
CA ASP A 26 -10.17 13.65 -7.36
C ASP A 26 -9.14 12.80 -6.61
N PRO A 27 -9.54 11.76 -5.85
CA PRO A 27 -8.63 10.91 -5.09
C PRO A 27 -7.64 10.12 -5.97
N TYR A 28 -7.89 9.99 -7.26
CA TYR A 28 -7.06 9.28 -8.24
C TYR A 28 -6.10 10.20 -8.99
N ALA A 29 -6.25 11.50 -8.85
CA ALA A 29 -5.37 12.47 -9.51
C ALA A 29 -3.96 12.38 -8.96
N ALA A 30 -3.03 11.91 -9.79
CA ALA A 30 -1.62 11.87 -9.43
C ALA A 30 -1.04 13.28 -9.35
N TRP A 31 -0.09 13.49 -8.44
CA TRP A 31 0.60 14.75 -8.20
C TRP A 31 -0.26 15.90 -7.66
N ALA A 32 -1.55 15.66 -7.42
CA ALA A 32 -2.48 16.64 -6.89
C ALA A 32 -2.33 16.80 -5.35
N GLY A 33 -1.21 17.34 -4.92
CA GLY A 33 -0.84 17.51 -3.51
C GLY A 33 -0.14 16.30 -2.89
N PHE A 34 0.19 15.29 -3.69
CA PHE A 34 0.90 14.08 -3.26
C PHE A 34 2.12 13.86 -4.15
N GLN A 35 3.24 13.52 -3.55
CA GLN A 35 4.47 13.21 -4.28
C GLN A 35 4.40 11.80 -4.84
N GLU A 36 4.62 11.63 -6.14
CA GLU A 36 4.70 10.33 -6.82
C GLU A 36 3.51 9.39 -6.57
N GLY A 37 2.33 9.94 -6.41
CA GLY A 37 1.13 9.15 -6.12
C GLY A 37 -0.13 9.98 -6.04
N ASN A 38 -1.13 9.44 -5.38
CA ASN A 38 -2.47 10.00 -5.26
C ASN A 38 -3.06 9.80 -3.86
N ALA A 39 -4.23 10.37 -3.60
CA ALA A 39 -4.87 10.28 -2.29
C ALA A 39 -5.26 8.85 -1.89
N VAL A 40 -5.61 7.98 -2.84
CA VAL A 40 -5.96 6.59 -2.55
C VAL A 40 -4.78 5.86 -1.90
N GLN A 41 -3.58 6.05 -2.44
CA GLN A 41 -2.35 5.46 -1.91
C GLN A 41 -1.98 6.08 -0.57
N TYR A 42 -1.94 7.42 -0.50
CA TYR A 42 -1.44 8.13 0.68
C TYR A 42 -2.39 8.12 1.87
N THR A 43 -3.69 7.87 1.68
CA THR A 43 -4.62 7.69 2.80
C THR A 43 -4.19 6.54 3.73
N TYR A 44 -3.54 5.52 3.20
CA TYR A 44 -3.03 4.42 4.00
C TYR A 44 -1.64 4.66 4.60
N TYR A 45 -0.97 5.77 4.25
CA TYR A 45 0.38 6.08 4.75
C TYR A 45 0.36 6.78 6.12
N VAL A 46 -0.21 6.08 7.10
CA VAL A 46 -0.25 6.50 8.50
C VAL A 46 0.33 5.38 9.39
N PRO A 47 1.59 4.96 9.18
CA PRO A 47 2.14 3.79 9.87
C PRO A 47 2.25 3.97 11.39
N HIS A 48 2.34 5.20 11.87
CA HIS A 48 2.43 5.54 13.30
C HIS A 48 1.10 5.48 14.04
N ASP A 49 -0.05 5.46 13.33
CA ASP A 49 -1.37 5.55 13.95
C ASP A 49 -2.44 4.76 13.17
N ILE A 50 -2.12 3.53 12.82
CA ILE A 50 -2.97 2.65 11.98
C ILE A 50 -4.31 2.38 12.66
N ASP A 51 -4.31 2.14 13.96
CA ASP A 51 -5.55 1.82 14.70
C ASP A 51 -6.55 2.98 14.61
N ARG A 52 -6.08 4.21 14.73
CA ARG A 52 -6.89 5.41 14.59
C ARG A 52 -7.40 5.60 13.16
N LEU A 53 -6.57 5.32 12.15
CA LEU A 53 -7.01 5.36 10.75
C LEU A 53 -8.15 4.36 10.50
N VAL A 54 -8.03 3.13 11.00
CA VAL A 54 -9.07 2.09 10.89
C VAL A 54 -10.36 2.54 11.57
N GLU A 55 -10.26 3.18 12.74
CA GLU A 55 -11.40 3.72 13.47
C GLU A 55 -12.11 4.84 12.67
N MET A 56 -11.35 5.80 12.16
CA MET A 56 -11.90 6.96 11.45
C MET A 56 -12.55 6.58 10.11
N VAL A 57 -11.98 5.63 9.37
CA VAL A 57 -12.59 5.10 8.14
C VAL A 57 -13.80 4.23 8.47
N GLY A 58 -13.75 3.51 9.58
CA GLY A 58 -14.67 2.45 9.94
C GLY A 58 -14.17 1.09 9.48
N ARG A 59 -14.02 0.14 10.40
CA ARG A 59 -13.35 -1.15 10.19
C ARG A 59 -13.83 -1.93 8.96
N GLU A 60 -15.13 -2.01 8.76
CA GLU A 60 -15.71 -2.77 7.64
C GLU A 60 -15.41 -2.07 6.31
N GLU A 61 -15.65 -0.77 6.23
CA GLU A 61 -15.36 0.03 5.05
C GLU A 61 -13.87 0.04 4.72
N PHE A 62 -13.02 0.17 5.75
CA PHE A 62 -11.57 0.10 5.59
C PHE A 62 -11.16 -1.21 4.91
N ASN A 63 -11.64 -2.35 5.40
CA ASN A 63 -11.31 -3.66 4.83
C ASN A 63 -11.84 -3.83 3.41
N ASN A 64 -13.07 -3.41 3.14
CA ASN A 64 -13.68 -3.55 1.82
C ASN A 64 -12.99 -2.65 0.79
N ARG A 65 -12.70 -1.40 1.16
CA ARG A 65 -11.97 -0.46 0.30
C ARG A 65 -10.54 -0.96 0.02
N LEU A 66 -9.85 -1.43 1.05
CA LEU A 66 -8.48 -1.92 0.92
C LEU A 66 -8.40 -3.20 0.08
N ASP A 67 -9.30 -4.17 0.26
CA ASP A 67 -9.36 -5.38 -0.58
C ASP A 67 -9.67 -5.04 -2.04
N SER A 68 -10.61 -4.10 -2.28
CA SER A 68 -10.92 -3.58 -3.62
C SER A 68 -9.71 -2.89 -4.26
N THR A 69 -8.96 -2.12 -3.49
CA THR A 69 -7.71 -1.48 -3.94
C THR A 69 -6.72 -2.50 -4.51
N PHE A 70 -6.51 -3.61 -3.81
CA PHE A 70 -5.64 -4.68 -4.29
C PHE A 70 -6.21 -5.43 -5.50
N LEU A 71 -7.52 -5.73 -5.50
CA LEU A 71 -8.18 -6.40 -6.62
C LEU A 71 -8.01 -5.61 -7.92
N ILE A 72 -8.26 -4.30 -7.90
CA ILE A 72 -8.12 -3.44 -9.07
C ILE A 72 -6.64 -3.32 -9.48
N SER A 73 -5.75 -3.11 -8.51
CA SER A 73 -4.33 -2.91 -8.80
C SER A 73 -3.63 -4.15 -9.33
N ARG A 74 -4.17 -5.34 -9.08
CA ARG A 74 -3.66 -6.59 -9.63
C ARG A 74 -3.68 -6.61 -11.17
N GLU A 75 -4.67 -5.97 -11.81
CA GLU A 75 -4.75 -5.86 -13.27
C GLU A 75 -3.56 -5.10 -13.87
N SER A 76 -3.01 -4.13 -13.13
CA SER A 76 -1.81 -3.38 -13.49
C SER A 76 -0.53 -3.95 -12.87
N VAL A 77 -0.54 -5.22 -12.45
CA VAL A 77 0.59 -5.84 -11.72
C VAL A 77 1.01 -4.96 -10.54
N PHE A 78 0.02 -4.59 -9.71
CA PHE A 78 0.23 -3.75 -8.50
C PHE A 78 0.94 -2.42 -8.79
N GLY A 79 0.59 -1.78 -9.90
CA GLY A 79 1.14 -0.50 -10.33
C GLY A 79 2.44 -0.60 -11.15
N GLY A 80 3.09 -1.76 -11.18
CA GLY A 80 4.34 -1.94 -11.92
C GLY A 80 4.16 -1.99 -13.45
N GLY A 81 3.03 -2.54 -13.91
CA GLY A 81 2.82 -2.78 -15.34
C GLY A 81 3.75 -3.85 -15.90
N LYS A 82 3.94 -3.86 -17.21
CA LYS A 82 4.81 -4.82 -17.92
C LYS A 82 6.00 -4.16 -18.63
N THR A 83 6.19 -2.87 -18.44
CA THR A 83 7.29 -2.11 -19.06
C THR A 83 7.95 -1.26 -17.99
N ILE A 84 9.28 -1.14 -18.03
CA ILE A 84 10.02 -0.32 -17.09
C ILE A 84 9.63 1.14 -17.24
N ASN A 85 9.03 1.70 -16.20
CA ASN A 85 8.63 3.09 -16.12
C ASN A 85 8.58 3.52 -14.64
N ALA A 86 9.51 4.35 -14.21
CA ALA A 86 9.64 4.84 -12.83
C ALA A 86 8.34 5.49 -12.29
N PHE A 87 7.46 5.95 -13.18
CA PHE A 87 6.18 6.57 -12.79
C PHE A 87 4.94 5.71 -13.11
N ALA A 88 5.13 4.42 -13.42
CA ALA A 88 4.04 3.55 -13.84
C ALA A 88 2.87 3.50 -12.84
N GLY A 89 3.16 3.51 -11.56
CA GLY A 89 2.17 3.33 -10.50
C GLY A 89 1.53 4.59 -9.94
N VAL A 90 1.87 5.81 -10.41
CA VAL A 90 1.37 7.06 -9.80
C VAL A 90 -0.15 7.24 -9.91
N HIS A 91 -0.76 6.65 -10.93
CA HIS A 91 -2.21 6.64 -11.15
C HIS A 91 -2.88 5.36 -10.66
N ALA A 92 -2.14 4.39 -10.16
CA ALA A 92 -2.70 3.14 -9.65
C ALA A 92 -3.40 3.34 -8.30
N TYR A 93 -4.29 2.42 -7.95
CA TYR A 93 -4.89 2.37 -6.61
C TYR A 93 -3.88 1.94 -5.56
N TYR A 94 -2.96 1.06 -5.92
CA TYR A 94 -1.84 0.62 -5.12
C TYR A 94 -0.61 0.49 -6.01
N ASN A 95 0.52 1.04 -5.58
CA ASN A 95 1.78 0.99 -6.29
C ASN A 95 2.84 0.29 -5.42
N HIS A 96 3.07 -0.98 -5.68
CA HIS A 96 4.04 -1.74 -4.89
C HIS A 96 5.49 -1.25 -5.09
N GLY A 97 5.80 -0.67 -6.22
CA GLY A 97 7.12 -0.14 -6.51
C GLY A 97 7.45 1.17 -5.79
N ASN A 98 6.49 1.78 -5.07
CA ASN A 98 6.73 3.02 -4.35
C ASN A 98 6.70 2.80 -2.82
N GLN A 99 7.73 3.25 -2.13
CA GLN A 99 7.99 3.03 -0.70
C GLN A 99 6.80 3.34 0.21
N PRO A 100 6.03 4.43 0.04
CA PRO A 100 4.87 4.71 0.87
C PRO A 100 3.79 3.62 0.85
N ASN A 101 3.83 2.73 -0.14
CA ASN A 101 2.82 1.68 -0.30
C ASN A 101 3.23 0.32 0.29
N LEU A 102 4.50 0.08 0.58
CA LEU A 102 5.02 -1.25 0.94
C LEU A 102 4.38 -1.86 2.20
N HIS A 103 3.90 -1.05 3.13
CA HIS A 103 3.26 -1.52 4.35
C HIS A 103 1.75 -1.81 4.19
N ILE A 104 1.12 -1.33 3.09
CA ILE A 104 -0.34 -1.31 2.94
C ILE A 104 -0.93 -2.73 2.97
N SER A 105 -0.25 -3.72 2.40
CA SER A 105 -0.71 -5.12 2.42
C SER A 105 -0.75 -5.73 3.83
N ALA A 106 0.00 -5.16 4.79
CA ALA A 106 0.00 -5.60 6.18
C ALA A 106 -1.15 -5.01 7.01
N LEU A 107 -1.84 -3.99 6.53
CA LEU A 107 -2.83 -3.23 7.32
C LEU A 107 -4.05 -4.05 7.76
N PHE A 108 -4.39 -5.11 7.03
CA PHE A 108 -5.47 -6.01 7.44
C PHE A 108 -5.22 -6.70 8.79
N ASN A 109 -3.96 -6.80 9.24
CA ASN A 109 -3.63 -7.32 10.57
C ASN A 109 -4.19 -6.43 11.68
N PHE A 110 -4.26 -5.11 11.45
CA PHE A 110 -4.79 -4.13 12.41
C PHE A 110 -6.30 -3.98 12.32
N SER A 111 -6.89 -4.38 11.20
CA SER A 111 -8.34 -4.27 10.97
C SER A 111 -9.11 -5.58 11.19
N GLY A 112 -8.44 -6.62 11.70
CA GLY A 112 -9.06 -7.88 12.10
C GLY A 112 -9.29 -8.89 10.98
N LYS A 113 -8.64 -8.71 9.81
CA LYS A 113 -8.68 -9.67 8.70
C LYS A 113 -7.27 -10.11 8.27
N PRO A 114 -6.46 -10.71 9.17
CA PRO A 114 -5.06 -11.04 8.88
C PRO A 114 -4.88 -11.99 7.68
N TRP A 115 -5.87 -12.83 7.38
CA TRP A 115 -5.85 -13.69 6.19
C TRP A 115 -5.81 -12.90 4.86
N LEU A 116 -6.35 -11.67 4.83
CA LEU A 116 -6.23 -10.81 3.66
C LEU A 116 -4.81 -10.25 3.51
N SER A 117 -4.11 -9.94 4.61
CA SER A 117 -2.68 -9.63 4.54
C SER A 117 -1.89 -10.81 3.94
N GLN A 118 -2.13 -12.02 4.42
CA GLN A 118 -1.47 -13.23 3.89
C GLN A 118 -1.74 -13.42 2.40
N LYS A 119 -3.02 -13.31 2.00
CA LYS A 119 -3.45 -13.41 0.61
C LYS A 119 -2.70 -12.41 -0.27
N TRP A 120 -2.76 -11.12 0.09
CA TRP A 120 -2.23 -10.07 -0.77
C TRP A 120 -0.71 -10.02 -0.79
N MET A 121 -0.04 -10.22 0.34
CA MET A 121 1.42 -10.33 0.36
C MET A 121 1.92 -11.51 -0.48
N ARG A 122 1.26 -12.67 -0.37
CA ARG A 122 1.60 -13.83 -1.21
C ARG A 122 1.35 -13.55 -2.68
N THR A 123 0.24 -12.90 -3.01
CA THR A 123 -0.10 -12.55 -4.39
C THR A 123 0.92 -11.57 -4.98
N ILE A 124 1.33 -10.56 -4.22
CA ILE A 124 2.37 -9.60 -4.63
C ILE A 124 3.72 -10.33 -4.85
N CYS A 125 4.13 -11.18 -3.90
CA CYS A 125 5.36 -11.96 -4.06
C CYS A 125 5.37 -12.80 -5.35
N ASN A 126 4.24 -13.36 -5.74
CA ASN A 126 4.15 -14.26 -6.88
C ASN A 126 3.96 -13.53 -8.23
N GLU A 127 3.36 -12.35 -8.23
CA GLU A 127 2.92 -11.68 -9.47
C GLU A 127 3.70 -10.41 -9.78
N PHE A 128 4.17 -9.69 -8.75
CA PHE A 128 4.97 -8.47 -8.95
C PHE A 128 6.44 -8.78 -9.16
N TYR A 129 7.00 -9.73 -8.38
CA TYR A 129 8.41 -10.11 -8.46
C TYR A 129 8.63 -11.22 -9.49
N GLY A 130 9.78 -11.19 -10.16
CA GLY A 130 10.15 -12.16 -11.19
C GLY A 130 11.65 -12.22 -11.43
N THR A 131 12.07 -13.15 -12.28
CA THR A 131 13.47 -13.35 -12.67
C THR A 131 13.66 -13.26 -14.18
N GLU A 132 12.64 -12.87 -14.91
CA GLU A 132 12.62 -12.90 -16.38
C GLU A 132 13.35 -11.71 -17.01
N GLU A 133 13.49 -10.63 -16.27
CA GLU A 133 14.15 -9.41 -16.72
C GLU A 133 15.47 -9.15 -15.99
N ILE A 134 16.29 -8.28 -16.56
CA ILE A 134 17.62 -7.98 -16.04
C ILE A 134 17.60 -7.39 -14.62
N HIS A 135 16.50 -6.76 -14.25
CA HIS A 135 16.31 -6.16 -12.94
C HIS A 135 15.70 -7.12 -11.89
N GLY A 136 15.14 -8.25 -12.30
CA GLY A 136 14.77 -9.38 -11.44
C GLY A 136 13.67 -9.14 -10.39
N TYR A 137 13.03 -7.99 -10.35
CA TYR A 137 12.04 -7.64 -9.32
C TYR A 137 10.71 -7.14 -9.87
N GLY A 138 10.27 -7.72 -10.97
CA GLY A 138 8.98 -7.39 -11.54
C GLY A 138 9.05 -6.23 -12.52
N TYR A 139 7.90 -5.82 -12.93
CA TYR A 139 7.73 -4.93 -14.05
C TYR A 139 7.79 -3.46 -13.63
N GLY A 140 8.67 -2.70 -14.27
CA GLY A 140 8.51 -1.29 -14.46
C GLY A 140 8.90 -0.35 -13.32
N GLN A 141 9.55 -0.82 -12.26
CA GLN A 141 9.91 0.03 -11.13
C GLN A 141 11.41 -0.01 -10.81
N ASP A 142 11.90 1.07 -10.22
CA ASP A 142 13.25 1.12 -9.66
C ASP A 142 13.28 0.35 -8.33
N GLU A 143 14.41 -0.28 -8.04
CA GLU A 143 14.57 -1.10 -6.84
C GLU A 143 14.71 -0.27 -5.55
N ASP A 144 15.20 0.95 -5.67
CA ASP A 144 15.35 1.93 -4.60
C ASP A 144 16.11 1.42 -3.36
N GLN A 145 17.41 1.31 -3.49
CA GLN A 145 18.35 1.04 -2.39
C GLN A 145 18.19 -0.33 -1.72
N GLY A 146 17.71 -1.34 -2.43
CA GLY A 146 17.52 -2.67 -1.89
C GLY A 146 16.19 -2.88 -1.15
N GLN A 147 15.28 -1.90 -1.17
CA GLN A 147 14.07 -1.94 -0.37
C GLN A 147 13.04 -2.94 -0.90
N LEU A 148 12.83 -3.02 -2.21
CA LEU A 148 11.90 -3.98 -2.80
C LEU A 148 12.39 -5.42 -2.63
N GLY A 149 13.70 -5.66 -2.83
CA GLY A 149 14.30 -6.98 -2.58
C GLY A 149 14.22 -7.38 -1.11
N ALA A 150 14.49 -6.46 -0.18
CA ALA A 150 14.35 -6.70 1.25
C ALA A 150 12.89 -7.01 1.63
N TRP A 151 11.92 -6.27 1.08
CA TRP A 151 10.51 -6.53 1.30
C TRP A 151 10.12 -7.94 0.84
N TYR A 152 10.55 -8.35 -0.36
CA TYR A 152 10.28 -9.68 -0.89
C TYR A 152 10.82 -10.78 0.04
N VAL A 153 12.06 -10.66 0.51
CA VAL A 153 12.68 -11.64 1.41
C VAL A 153 11.89 -11.75 2.71
N MET A 154 11.61 -10.61 3.35
CA MET A 154 10.87 -10.58 4.62
C MET A 154 9.44 -11.09 4.46
N ALA A 155 8.72 -10.62 3.45
CA ALA A 155 7.35 -11.06 3.17
C ALA A 155 7.28 -12.57 2.83
N SER A 156 8.27 -13.10 2.10
CA SER A 156 8.36 -14.54 1.80
C SER A 156 8.55 -15.40 3.05
N MET A 157 9.22 -14.86 4.07
CA MET A 157 9.37 -15.52 5.39
C MET A 157 8.14 -15.32 6.30
N GLY A 158 7.16 -14.54 5.88
CA GLY A 158 5.99 -14.20 6.71
C GLY A 158 6.27 -13.13 7.76
N LEU A 159 7.30 -12.31 7.56
CA LEU A 159 7.72 -11.27 8.51
C LEU A 159 7.51 -9.89 7.88
N PHE A 160 6.84 -9.00 8.59
CA PHE A 160 6.75 -7.60 8.20
C PHE A 160 6.42 -6.70 9.41
N ASP A 161 7.10 -5.58 9.52
CA ASP A 161 6.81 -4.55 10.52
C ASP A 161 6.21 -3.33 9.83
N ALA A 162 4.91 -3.13 10.01
CA ALA A 162 4.20 -1.99 9.40
C ALA A 162 4.40 -0.68 10.16
N LYS A 163 4.71 -0.73 11.46
CA LYS A 163 4.83 0.47 12.31
C LYS A 163 6.25 1.03 12.38
N GLY A 164 7.26 0.25 12.02
CA GLY A 164 8.66 0.64 12.14
C GLY A 164 9.10 0.91 13.58
N LEU A 165 8.37 0.39 14.55
CA LEU A 165 8.65 0.55 15.96
C LEU A 165 9.44 -0.66 16.48
N THR A 166 10.09 -0.50 17.63
CA THR A 166 10.77 -1.59 18.35
C THR A 166 9.83 -2.66 18.92
N ALA A 167 8.54 -2.60 18.59
CA ALA A 167 7.58 -3.65 18.88
C ALA A 167 7.85 -4.89 18.04
N PRO A 168 7.54 -6.09 18.55
CA PRO A 168 7.82 -7.33 17.81
C PRO A 168 7.18 -7.32 16.42
N CYS A 169 7.93 -7.79 15.44
CA CYS A 169 7.46 -8.01 14.07
C CYS A 169 6.11 -8.71 14.11
N LEU A 170 5.17 -8.21 13.31
CA LEU A 170 3.92 -8.92 13.08
C LEU A 170 4.24 -10.21 12.31
N LEU A 171 4.31 -11.29 13.06
CA LEU A 171 4.30 -12.62 12.48
C LEU A 171 2.90 -12.88 11.96
N TYR A 172 2.71 -12.85 10.65
CA TYR A 172 1.56 -13.52 10.09
C TYR A 172 1.96 -14.95 9.76
N THR A 173 1.15 -15.87 10.23
CA THR A 173 1.44 -17.30 10.06
C THR A 173 1.62 -17.59 8.57
N SER A 174 2.83 -18.03 8.21
CA SER A 174 3.04 -18.75 6.97
C SER A 174 2.05 -19.92 6.93
N PRO A 175 1.42 -20.21 5.78
CA PRO A 175 0.66 -21.46 5.68
C PRO A 175 1.56 -22.58 6.12
N SER A 176 1.05 -23.37 7.07
CA SER A 176 1.77 -24.54 7.55
C SER A 176 2.14 -25.42 6.36
N PRO A 177 3.36 -25.98 6.28
CA PRO A 177 3.70 -26.97 5.24
C PRO A 177 2.81 -28.21 5.29
N ARG A 178 1.83 -28.24 6.18
CA ARG A 178 0.91 -29.37 6.40
C ARG A 178 -0.53 -29.10 5.94
N ASP A 179 -0.81 -27.91 5.40
CA ASP A 179 -2.13 -27.54 4.87
C ASP A 179 -2.14 -27.61 3.34
#